data_1ecbd053cba4091b976fbaa766ef4ac2
#
_entry.id   1ecbd053cba4091b976fbaa766ef4ac2
#
_cell.length_a   1.000
_cell.length_b   1.000
_cell.length_c   1.000
_cell.angle_alpha   90.00
_cell.angle_beta   90.00
_cell.angle_gamma   90.00
#
_symmetry.space_group_name_H-M   'P 1'
#
loop_
_entity.id
_entity.type
_entity.pdbx_description
1 polymer ?
#
loop_
_entity_poly.entity_id
_entity_poly.type
_entity_poly.pdbx_seq_one_letter_code
_entity_poly.pdbx_strand_id
1 'polypeptide(L)'
;MSTLTIKDLHASVETAEGPKEILKGVNLTINSGEIHAIMGPNGSGKSTLAYALAGHPAYEITSGEAYLDDASILDMSVDERAKAGLFLAMQYPVEVAGVSVSNFLRTAKTAVDGHAPQIRQWVKDVNQAMENLRMDPSFAERDVNVGFSGG
;
A
#
# COMPACT_ATOMS: atom_id res chain seq x y z
N MET A 1 -12.01 -8.17 -14.17
CA MET A 1 -10.53 -8.00 -14.11
C MET A 1 -10.29 -6.57 -13.70
N SER A 2 -9.49 -6.35 -12.66
CA SER A 2 -9.27 -4.98 -12.16
C SER A 2 -8.18 -4.28 -12.96
N THR A 3 -8.37 -2.98 -13.20
CA THR A 3 -7.43 -2.14 -13.93
C THR A 3 -7.14 -0.88 -13.12
N LEU A 4 -5.86 -0.58 -12.90
CA LEU A 4 -5.41 0.71 -12.38
C LEU A 4 -5.08 1.62 -13.57
N THR A 5 -5.75 2.75 -13.66
CA THR A 5 -5.54 3.75 -14.72
C THR A 5 -5.13 5.08 -14.12
N ILE A 6 -4.02 5.62 -14.57
CA ILE A 6 -3.49 6.93 -14.18
C ILE A 6 -3.39 7.79 -15.43
N LYS A 7 -3.91 9.01 -15.37
CA LYS A 7 -3.93 9.96 -16.49
C LYS A 7 -3.42 11.31 -16.04
N ASP A 8 -2.36 11.75 -16.70
CA ASP A 8 -1.76 13.08 -16.52
C ASP A 8 -1.62 13.48 -15.03
N LEU A 9 -1.12 12.54 -14.21
CA LEU A 9 -1.05 12.72 -12.76
C LEU A 9 0.12 13.62 -12.39
N HIS A 10 -0.19 14.72 -11.69
CA HIS A 10 0.77 15.65 -11.10
C HIS A 10 0.71 15.59 -9.58
N ALA A 11 1.87 15.65 -8.93
CA ALA A 11 1.94 15.72 -7.47
C ALA A 11 3.14 16.53 -7.01
N SER A 12 2.95 17.22 -5.90
CA SER A 12 3.95 18.04 -5.23
C SER A 12 4.22 17.55 -3.80
N VAL A 13 5.35 17.97 -3.27
CA VAL A 13 5.75 17.82 -1.86
C VAL A 13 6.07 19.19 -1.30
N GLU A 14 5.65 19.46 -0.07
CA GLU A 14 6.02 20.69 0.61
C GLU A 14 7.49 20.64 1.04
N THR A 15 8.25 21.68 0.72
CA THR A 15 9.65 21.83 1.10
C THR A 15 9.87 23.13 1.84
N ALA A 16 11.03 23.31 2.47
CA ALA A 16 11.39 24.58 3.13
C ALA A 16 11.41 25.79 2.17
N GLU A 17 11.52 25.55 0.86
CA GLU A 17 11.52 26.57 -0.19
C GLU A 17 10.14 26.73 -0.86
N GLY A 18 9.13 25.99 -0.37
CA GLY A 18 7.78 25.94 -0.89
C GLY A 18 7.45 24.64 -1.62
N PRO A 19 6.25 24.53 -2.22
CA PRO A 19 5.80 23.32 -2.91
C PRO A 19 6.69 23.02 -4.13
N LYS A 20 7.17 21.78 -4.20
CA LYS A 20 7.98 21.29 -5.31
C LYS A 20 7.24 20.18 -6.04
N GLU A 21 6.99 20.39 -7.32
CA GLU A 21 6.38 19.39 -8.19
C GLU A 21 7.36 18.23 -8.44
N ILE A 22 6.92 17.01 -8.17
CA ILE A 22 7.70 15.78 -8.35
C ILE A 22 7.13 14.93 -9.49
N LEU A 23 5.81 14.73 -9.53
CA LEU A 23 5.14 14.06 -10.64
C LEU A 23 4.67 15.10 -11.65
N LYS A 24 4.97 14.87 -12.91
CA LYS A 24 4.79 15.85 -14.00
C LYS A 24 4.06 15.21 -15.18
N GLY A 25 2.79 14.84 -14.98
CA GLY A 25 1.96 14.27 -16.02
C GLY A 25 2.20 12.77 -16.23
N VAL A 26 2.13 11.97 -15.15
CA VAL A 26 2.32 10.52 -15.23
C VAL A 26 1.10 9.86 -15.85
N ASN A 27 1.35 9.02 -16.87
CA ASN A 27 0.34 8.19 -17.51
C ASN A 27 0.74 6.72 -17.38
N LEU A 28 -0.15 5.87 -16.85
CA LEU A 28 0.11 4.46 -16.65
C LEU A 28 -1.21 3.69 -16.61
N THR A 29 -1.25 2.53 -17.26
CA THR A 29 -2.37 1.59 -17.12
C THR A 29 -1.80 0.21 -16.79
N ILE A 30 -2.33 -0.41 -15.73
CA ILE A 30 -1.93 -1.74 -15.24
C ILE A 30 -3.17 -2.60 -15.15
N ASN A 31 -3.19 -3.72 -15.86
CA ASN A 31 -4.28 -4.69 -15.79
C ASN A 31 -3.99 -5.81 -14.80
N SER A 32 -5.06 -6.41 -14.29
CA SER A 32 -4.94 -7.58 -13.40
C SER A 32 -4.05 -8.67 -14.01
N GLY A 33 -3.08 -9.15 -13.21
CA GLY A 33 -2.10 -10.15 -13.63
C GLY A 33 -0.84 -9.61 -14.29
N GLU A 34 -0.76 -8.30 -14.56
CA GLU A 34 0.44 -7.68 -15.10
C GLU A 34 1.43 -7.27 -13.98
N ILE A 35 2.71 -7.28 -14.33
CA ILE A 35 3.79 -6.76 -13.48
C ILE A 35 4.47 -5.62 -14.23
N HIS A 36 4.41 -4.43 -13.66
CA HIS A 36 5.06 -3.24 -14.21
C HIS A 36 6.23 -2.80 -13.33
N ALA A 37 7.41 -2.69 -13.92
CA ALA A 37 8.60 -2.17 -13.24
C ALA A 37 8.77 -0.68 -13.56
N ILE A 38 8.73 0.17 -12.53
CA ILE A 38 8.98 1.60 -12.65
C ILE A 38 10.45 1.87 -12.36
N MET A 39 11.19 2.32 -13.37
CA MET A 39 12.63 2.54 -13.29
C MET A 39 12.97 4.01 -13.56
N GLY A 40 14.11 4.44 -13.05
CA GLY A 40 14.63 5.80 -13.24
C GLY A 40 15.67 6.17 -12.18
N PRO A 41 16.36 7.28 -12.32
CA PRO A 41 17.37 7.77 -11.36
C PRO A 41 16.72 8.12 -10.00
N ASN A 42 17.57 8.29 -8.98
CA ASN A 42 17.11 8.77 -7.69
C ASN A 42 16.50 10.16 -7.82
N GLY A 43 15.38 10.39 -7.13
CA GLY A 43 14.64 11.66 -7.22
C GLY A 43 13.70 11.80 -8.43
N SER A 44 13.56 10.77 -9.29
CA SER A 44 12.65 10.83 -10.46
C SER A 44 11.16 10.62 -10.12
N GLY A 45 10.78 10.48 -8.85
CA GLY A 45 9.39 10.35 -8.44
C GLY A 45 8.83 8.93 -8.33
N LYS A 46 9.65 7.88 -8.48
CA LYS A 46 9.17 6.46 -8.40
C LYS A 46 8.42 6.16 -7.11
N SER A 47 9.04 6.44 -5.98
CA SER A 47 8.41 6.25 -4.66
C SER A 47 7.28 7.24 -4.42
N THR A 48 7.42 8.47 -4.94
CA THR A 48 6.38 9.51 -4.86
C THR A 48 5.09 9.04 -5.52
N LEU A 49 5.16 8.39 -6.68
CA LEU A 49 3.99 7.84 -7.35
C LEU A 49 3.26 6.83 -6.46
N ALA A 50 3.98 5.87 -5.88
CA ALA A 50 3.41 4.86 -5.02
C ALA A 50 2.77 5.48 -3.75
N TYR A 51 3.46 6.41 -3.10
CA TYR A 51 2.94 7.09 -1.91
C TYR A 51 1.76 8.02 -2.21
N ALA A 52 1.79 8.77 -3.32
CA ALA A 52 0.70 9.65 -3.72
C ALA A 52 -0.58 8.85 -4.02
N LEU A 53 -0.46 7.74 -4.75
CA LEU A 53 -1.59 6.83 -5.01
C LEU A 53 -2.13 6.20 -3.73
N ALA A 54 -1.28 5.86 -2.77
CA ALA A 54 -1.70 5.35 -1.47
C ALA A 54 -2.32 6.42 -0.56
N GLY A 55 -2.26 7.72 -0.92
CA GLY A 55 -2.82 8.81 -0.15
C GLY A 55 -1.95 9.29 1.00
N HIS A 56 -0.62 9.13 0.89
CA HIS A 56 0.31 9.58 1.93
C HIS A 56 0.27 11.11 2.09
N PRO A 57 0.07 11.65 3.31
CA PRO A 57 -0.21 13.06 3.55
C PRO A 57 0.93 14.03 3.18
N ALA A 58 2.14 13.53 2.98
CA ALA A 58 3.26 14.37 2.55
C ALA A 58 3.20 14.76 1.06
N TYR A 59 2.34 14.13 0.27
CA TYR A 59 2.24 14.36 -1.16
C TYR A 59 0.85 14.87 -1.53
N GLU A 60 0.80 16.03 -2.16
CA GLU A 60 -0.43 16.64 -2.66
C GLU A 60 -0.56 16.37 -4.16
N ILE A 61 -1.68 15.77 -4.55
CA ILE A 61 -2.01 15.62 -5.97
C ILE A 61 -2.61 16.94 -6.45
N THR A 62 -1.92 17.58 -7.40
CA THR A 62 -2.25 18.91 -7.88
C THR A 62 -3.13 18.88 -9.12
N SER A 63 -3.04 17.83 -9.93
CA SER A 63 -3.93 17.61 -11.10
C SER A 63 -3.82 16.18 -11.62
N GLY A 64 -4.68 15.82 -12.55
CA GLY A 64 -4.74 14.50 -13.16
C GLY A 64 -5.79 13.60 -12.54
N GLU A 65 -5.83 12.36 -13.00
CA GLU A 65 -6.82 11.37 -12.60
C GLU A 65 -6.17 10.03 -12.28
N ALA A 66 -6.73 9.31 -11.31
CA ALA A 66 -6.36 7.94 -11.02
C ALA A 66 -7.60 7.12 -10.64
N TYR A 67 -7.78 6.01 -11.33
CA TYR A 67 -8.93 5.11 -11.16
C TYR A 67 -8.48 3.69 -10.86
N LEU A 68 -9.20 3.03 -9.97
CA LEU A 68 -9.18 1.59 -9.82
C LEU A 68 -10.52 1.07 -10.35
N ASP A 69 -10.48 0.39 -11.49
CA ASP A 69 -11.65 0.10 -12.31
C ASP A 69 -12.38 1.40 -12.70
N ASP A 70 -13.65 1.57 -12.30
CA ASP A 70 -14.43 2.78 -12.58
C ASP A 70 -14.45 3.78 -11.40
N ALA A 71 -13.77 3.47 -10.29
CA ALA A 71 -13.78 4.29 -9.09
C ALA A 71 -12.55 5.21 -9.03
N SER A 72 -12.78 6.53 -8.89
CA SER A 72 -11.71 7.50 -8.63
C SER A 72 -11.08 7.22 -7.27
N ILE A 73 -9.80 6.85 -7.24
CA ILE A 73 -9.08 6.63 -5.99
C ILE A 73 -8.63 7.94 -5.34
N LEU A 74 -8.62 9.06 -6.08
CA LEU A 74 -8.20 10.35 -5.54
C LEU A 74 -9.24 10.93 -4.58
N ASP A 75 -10.51 10.58 -4.76
CA ASP A 75 -11.61 10.99 -3.89
C ASP A 75 -11.75 10.13 -2.63
N MET A 76 -11.00 9.02 -2.55
CA MET A 76 -11.02 8.08 -1.43
C MET A 76 -10.03 8.49 -0.34
N SER A 77 -10.42 8.29 0.92
CA SER A 77 -9.50 8.29 2.05
C SER A 77 -8.48 7.13 1.97
N VAL A 78 -7.41 7.20 2.77
CA VAL A 78 -6.34 6.17 2.76
C VAL A 78 -6.88 4.76 3.04
N ASP A 79 -7.80 4.64 4.00
CA ASP A 79 -8.42 3.36 4.35
C ASP A 79 -9.41 2.86 3.28
N GLU A 80 -10.12 3.76 2.61
CA GLU A 80 -11.00 3.41 1.48
C GLU A 80 -10.19 2.89 0.30
N ARG A 81 -9.04 3.51 -0.04
CA ARG A 81 -8.12 3.00 -1.07
C ARG A 81 -7.63 1.59 -0.73
N ALA A 82 -7.25 1.36 0.52
CA ALA A 82 -6.82 0.05 0.98
C ALA A 82 -7.94 -1.00 0.90
N LYS A 83 -9.18 -0.64 1.28
CA LYS A 83 -10.37 -1.51 1.16
C LYS A 83 -10.73 -1.80 -0.29
N ALA A 84 -10.52 -0.85 -1.19
CA ALA A 84 -10.70 -1.03 -2.64
C ALA A 84 -9.67 -1.99 -3.25
N GLY A 85 -8.58 -2.32 -2.53
CA GLY A 85 -7.57 -3.29 -2.95
C GLY A 85 -6.22 -2.68 -3.32
N LEU A 86 -6.02 -1.38 -3.11
CA LEU A 86 -4.72 -0.75 -3.32
C LEU A 86 -3.81 -1.03 -2.12
N PHE A 87 -2.75 -1.81 -2.31
CA PHE A 87 -1.79 -2.15 -1.27
C PHE A 87 -0.41 -1.55 -1.57
N LEU A 88 0.20 -0.95 -0.55
CA LEU A 88 1.57 -0.43 -0.61
C LEU A 88 2.49 -1.22 0.32
N ALA A 89 3.51 -1.87 -0.24
CA ALA A 89 4.64 -2.40 0.53
C ALA A 89 5.64 -1.27 0.81
N MET A 90 5.74 -0.85 2.06
CA MET A 90 6.60 0.26 2.47
C MET A 90 8.07 -0.16 2.45
N GLN A 91 8.95 0.70 1.97
CA GLN A 91 10.40 0.47 1.94
C GLN A 91 11.00 0.41 3.36
N TYR A 92 10.46 1.20 4.27
CA TYR A 92 10.83 1.22 5.69
C TYR A 92 9.57 0.96 6.51
N PRO A 93 9.33 -0.32 6.88
CA PRO A 93 8.17 -0.67 7.68
C PRO A 93 8.28 -0.10 9.09
N VAL A 94 7.18 0.49 9.59
CA VAL A 94 7.11 1.05 10.93
C VAL A 94 6.89 -0.06 11.95
N GLU A 95 7.63 -0.03 13.07
CA GLU A 95 7.43 -0.96 14.17
C GLU A 95 6.17 -0.61 14.97
N VAL A 96 5.40 -1.64 15.35
CA VAL A 96 4.23 -1.50 16.22
C VAL A 96 4.40 -2.43 17.41
N ALA A 97 5.05 -1.92 18.46
CA ALA A 97 5.29 -2.67 19.68
C ALA A 97 3.99 -3.04 20.40
N GLY A 98 3.90 -4.26 20.92
CA GLY A 98 2.73 -4.77 21.63
C GLY A 98 1.57 -5.25 20.74
N VAL A 99 1.74 -5.24 19.43
CA VAL A 99 0.74 -5.74 18.48
C VAL A 99 1.36 -6.86 17.64
N SER A 100 0.92 -8.10 17.84
CA SER A 100 1.43 -9.22 17.05
C SER A 100 1.01 -9.12 15.59
N VAL A 101 1.83 -9.69 14.70
CA VAL A 101 1.54 -9.78 13.25
C VAL A 101 0.17 -10.38 13.01
N SER A 102 -0.19 -11.47 13.70
CA SER A 102 -1.49 -12.12 13.58
C SER A 102 -2.65 -11.19 13.95
N ASN A 103 -2.53 -10.45 15.07
CA ASN A 103 -3.56 -9.50 15.49
C ASN A 103 -3.70 -8.32 14.53
N PHE A 104 -2.57 -7.78 14.07
CA PHE A 104 -2.57 -6.69 13.09
C PHE A 104 -3.28 -7.10 11.79
N LEU A 105 -2.88 -8.24 11.23
CA LEU A 105 -3.49 -8.77 10.00
C LEU A 105 -4.97 -9.11 10.17
N ARG A 106 -5.37 -9.64 11.35
CA ARG A 106 -6.77 -9.93 11.65
C ARG A 106 -7.61 -8.66 11.70
N THR A 107 -7.07 -7.59 12.27
CA THR A 107 -7.74 -6.28 12.30
C THR A 107 -7.88 -5.71 10.90
N ALA A 108 -6.82 -5.77 10.09
CA ALA A 108 -6.85 -5.34 8.70
C ALA A 108 -7.89 -6.12 7.88
N LYS A 109 -7.91 -7.45 8.00
CA LYS A 109 -8.92 -8.29 7.33
C LYS A 109 -10.34 -7.95 7.79
N THR A 110 -10.54 -7.71 9.07
CA THR A 110 -11.84 -7.28 9.61
C THR A 110 -12.30 -5.95 8.98
N ALA A 111 -11.38 -5.02 8.78
CA ALA A 111 -11.69 -3.72 8.15
C ALA A 111 -12.05 -3.86 6.67
N VAL A 112 -11.43 -4.80 5.95
CA VAL A 112 -11.71 -5.07 4.53
C VAL A 112 -13.03 -5.83 4.37
N ASP A 113 -13.23 -6.91 5.15
CA ASP A 113 -14.39 -7.79 5.01
C ASP A 113 -15.66 -7.25 5.70
N GLY A 114 -15.52 -6.21 6.56
CA GLY A 114 -16.61 -5.69 7.40
C GLY A 114 -16.99 -6.57 8.60
N HIS A 115 -16.34 -7.71 8.80
CA HIS A 115 -16.55 -8.61 9.93
C HIS A 115 -15.27 -9.35 10.31
N ALA A 116 -15.14 -9.68 11.60
CA ALA A 116 -13.99 -10.42 12.09
C ALA A 116 -14.01 -11.88 11.62
N PRO A 117 -12.91 -12.44 11.14
CA PRO A 117 -12.82 -13.86 10.80
C PRO A 117 -12.98 -14.74 12.06
N GLN A 118 -13.54 -15.94 11.90
CA GLN A 118 -13.60 -16.92 12.96
C GLN A 118 -12.19 -17.34 13.37
N ILE A 119 -11.90 -17.40 14.67
CA ILE A 119 -10.55 -17.65 15.20
C ILE A 119 -9.92 -18.93 14.65
N ARG A 120 -10.68 -20.03 14.60
CA ARG A 120 -10.16 -21.32 14.09
C ARG A 120 -9.76 -21.23 12.60
N GLN A 121 -10.56 -20.53 11.80
CA GLN A 121 -10.27 -20.36 10.38
C GLN A 121 -9.08 -19.40 10.22
N TRP A 122 -9.08 -18.31 10.99
CA TRP A 122 -7.98 -17.34 10.98
C TRP A 122 -6.60 -17.98 11.23
N VAL A 123 -6.49 -18.82 12.26
CA VAL A 123 -5.23 -19.52 12.56
C VAL A 123 -4.79 -20.41 11.39
N LYS A 124 -5.73 -21.11 10.75
CA LYS A 124 -5.42 -21.91 9.56
C LYS A 124 -4.95 -21.07 8.39
N ASP A 125 -5.64 -19.96 8.12
CA ASP A 125 -5.31 -19.05 7.01
C ASP A 125 -3.93 -18.43 7.20
N VAL A 126 -3.60 -17.98 8.41
CA VAL A 126 -2.28 -17.42 8.73
C VAL A 126 -1.18 -18.47 8.58
N ASN A 127 -1.35 -19.67 9.11
CA ASN A 127 -0.37 -20.75 8.99
C ASN A 127 -0.16 -21.14 7.52
N GLN A 128 -1.22 -21.23 6.74
CA GLN A 128 -1.13 -21.55 5.32
C GLN A 128 -0.41 -20.45 4.54
N ALA A 129 -0.68 -19.17 4.87
CA ALA A 129 0.00 -18.05 4.23
C ALA A 129 1.50 -18.06 4.56
N MET A 130 1.87 -18.34 5.81
CA MET A 130 3.28 -18.46 6.21
C MET A 130 3.98 -19.62 5.54
N GLU A 131 3.34 -20.77 5.44
CA GLU A 131 3.87 -21.93 4.72
C GLU A 131 4.13 -21.61 3.25
N ASN A 132 3.16 -20.96 2.58
CA ASN A 132 3.30 -20.54 1.18
C ASN A 132 4.49 -19.59 0.98
N LEU A 133 4.75 -18.73 1.95
CA LEU A 133 5.88 -17.79 1.96
C LEU A 133 7.18 -18.41 2.49
N ARG A 134 7.16 -19.68 2.94
CA ARG A 134 8.27 -20.34 3.62
C ARG A 134 8.78 -19.58 4.85
N MET A 135 7.87 -18.92 5.56
CA MET A 135 8.14 -18.20 6.80
C MET A 135 7.94 -19.13 8.00
N ASP A 136 8.76 -18.91 9.05
CA ASP A 136 8.57 -19.60 10.34
C ASP A 136 7.24 -19.17 10.96
N PRO A 137 6.34 -20.08 11.35
CA PRO A 137 5.04 -19.76 11.97
C PRO A 137 5.16 -18.91 13.24
N SER A 138 6.29 -18.96 13.95
CA SER A 138 6.54 -18.13 15.14
C SER A 138 6.48 -16.62 14.85
N PHE A 139 6.67 -16.21 13.61
CA PHE A 139 6.54 -14.79 13.22
C PHE A 139 5.12 -14.25 13.40
N ALA A 140 4.09 -15.11 13.38
CA ALA A 140 2.72 -14.67 13.61
C ALA A 140 2.50 -14.06 14.99
N GLU A 141 3.25 -14.52 15.99
CA GLU A 141 3.14 -14.07 17.40
C GLU A 141 4.11 -12.95 17.73
N ARG A 142 5.03 -12.60 16.84
CA ARG A 142 5.95 -11.48 17.04
C ARG A 142 5.25 -10.14 16.79
N ASP A 143 5.73 -9.11 17.47
CA ASP A 143 5.28 -7.74 17.24
C ASP A 143 5.61 -7.29 15.81
N VAL A 144 4.70 -6.51 15.23
CA VAL A 144 4.82 -6.02 13.86
C VAL A 144 6.12 -5.26 13.67
N ASN A 145 6.97 -5.76 12.78
CA ASN A 145 8.26 -5.20 12.37
C ASN A 145 9.32 -5.03 13.48
N VAL A 146 9.04 -5.41 14.71
CA VAL A 146 10.03 -5.31 15.82
C VAL A 146 11.15 -6.32 15.61
N GLY A 147 12.37 -5.81 15.46
CA GLY A 147 13.56 -6.62 15.25
C GLY A 147 13.64 -7.35 13.90
N PHE A 148 12.86 -6.93 12.93
CA PHE A 148 13.05 -7.35 11.53
C PHE A 148 14.23 -6.58 10.95
N SER A 149 15.24 -7.28 10.43
CA SER A 149 16.29 -6.66 9.64
C SER A 149 15.72 -6.21 8.31
N GLY A 150 15.99 -4.98 7.91
CA GLY A 150 15.56 -4.41 6.62
C GLY A 150 16.35 -5.00 5.45
N GLY A 151 16.25 -6.31 5.26
CA GLY A 151 16.89 -7.04 4.18
C GLY A 151 16.00 -8.14 3.68
#